data_f31e0c48fd4681aaecdbb624cf2daa97
#
_entry.id   f31e0c48fd4681aaecdbb624cf2daa97
#
_cell.length_a   1.000
_cell.length_b   1.000
_cell.length_c   1.000
_cell.angle_alpha   90.00
_cell.angle_beta   90.00
_cell.angle_gamma   90.00
#
_symmetry.space_group_name_H-M   'P 1'
#
loop_
_entity.id
_entity.type
_entity.pdbx_description
1 polymer ?
#
loop_
_entity_poly.entity_id
_entity_poly.type
_entity_poly.pdbx_seq_one_letter_code
_entity_poly.pdbx_strand_id
1 'polypeptide(L)'
;MFNFLRTDPTPGMTAAQAIPLVEAGEIVLIDIREPMEIAMSGKAKGALAIPTAALAMRADPRSPECLAELKSGKPVAVYCASGARSSMAKGMLARMGHEVYNIGGLAHWQQAGGAIER
;
A
#
# COMPACT_ATOMS: atom_id res chain seq x y z
N MET A 1 22.86 2.81 -16.77
CA MET A 1 22.09 2.35 -16.84
C MET A 1 21.06 2.24 -17.15
N PHE A 2 21.09 1.70 -17.23
CA PHE A 2 20.16 2.02 -17.56
C PHE A 2 18.93 1.78 -16.95
N ASN A 3 18.32 2.67 -16.43
CA ASN A 3 17.06 2.47 -15.79
C ASN A 3 15.88 2.58 -16.73
N PHE A 4 16.15 2.87 -17.94
CA PHE A 4 15.08 2.97 -18.90
C PHE A 4 14.36 1.63 -19.12
N LEU A 5 15.00 0.52 -18.72
CA LEU A 5 14.37 -0.80 -18.76
C LEU A 5 13.52 -1.10 -17.54
N ARG A 6 13.54 -0.21 -16.56
CA ARG A 6 12.80 -0.40 -15.33
C ARG A 6 11.56 0.48 -15.36
N THR A 7 10.40 -0.11 -15.11
CA THR A 7 9.16 0.63 -15.04
C THR A 7 9.00 1.34 -13.69
N ASP A 8 9.79 0.92 -12.68
CA ASP A 8 9.69 1.45 -11.34
C ASP A 8 11.04 1.41 -10.66
N PRO A 9 11.74 2.55 -10.59
CA PRO A 9 13.06 2.62 -9.98
C PRO A 9 13.04 2.64 -8.45
N THR A 10 11.87 2.67 -7.81
CA THR A 10 11.77 2.73 -6.36
C THR A 10 12.36 1.48 -5.73
N PRO A 11 13.29 1.61 -4.75
CA PRO A 11 13.82 0.44 -4.06
C PRO A 11 12.72 -0.35 -3.37
N GLY A 12 12.94 -1.63 -3.18
CA GLY A 12 12.00 -2.47 -2.46
C GLY A 12 11.94 -2.15 -0.98
N MET A 13 10.85 -2.53 -0.36
CA MET A 13 10.68 -2.42 1.08
C MET A 13 10.01 -3.71 1.55
N THR A 14 10.50 -4.27 2.66
CA THR A 14 9.89 -5.44 3.28
C THR A 14 8.80 -5.02 4.26
N ALA A 15 7.93 -5.97 4.62
CA ALA A 15 6.95 -5.71 5.65
C ALA A 15 7.63 -5.32 6.97
N ALA A 16 8.74 -6.00 7.30
CA ALA A 16 9.48 -5.69 8.52
C ALA A 16 9.98 -4.25 8.55
N GLN A 17 10.42 -3.73 7.41
CA GLN A 17 10.85 -2.35 7.31
C GLN A 17 9.69 -1.37 7.40
N ALA A 18 8.53 -1.76 6.91
CA ALA A 18 7.36 -0.89 6.89
C ALA A 18 6.71 -0.72 8.27
N ILE A 19 6.73 -1.76 9.10
CA ILE A 19 6.02 -1.74 10.38
C ILE A 19 6.37 -0.52 11.24
N PRO A 20 7.65 -0.23 11.54
CA PRO A 20 7.95 0.93 12.37
C PRO A 20 7.58 2.26 11.69
N LEU A 21 7.62 2.33 10.38
CA LEU A 21 7.24 3.55 9.66
C LEU A 21 5.75 3.80 9.74
N VAL A 22 4.95 2.72 9.66
CA VAL A 22 3.49 2.82 9.81
C VAL A 22 3.15 3.25 11.23
N GLU A 23 3.79 2.63 12.22
CA GLU A 23 3.54 2.97 13.63
C GLU A 23 3.89 4.41 13.95
N ALA A 24 4.93 4.93 13.33
CA ALA A 24 5.36 6.31 13.52
C ALA A 24 4.56 7.31 12.68
N GLY A 25 3.67 6.85 11.82
CA GLY A 25 2.89 7.73 10.96
C GLY A 25 3.71 8.34 9.82
N GLU A 26 4.84 7.74 9.48
CA GLU A 26 5.74 8.26 8.45
C GLU A 26 5.45 7.72 7.06
N ILE A 27 4.64 6.68 6.97
CA ILE A 27 4.23 6.08 5.71
C ILE A 27 2.74 5.75 5.78
N VAL A 28 2.06 5.85 4.65
CA VAL A 28 0.64 5.50 4.56
C VAL A 28 0.55 4.06 4.06
N LEU A 29 -0.18 3.21 4.79
CA LEU A 29 -0.34 1.80 4.44
C LEU A 29 -1.70 1.58 3.81
N ILE A 30 -1.73 0.91 2.67
CA ILE A 30 -2.98 0.61 1.95
C ILE A 30 -3.15 -0.90 1.81
N ASP A 31 -4.32 -1.40 2.22
CA ASP A 31 -4.76 -2.76 1.94
C ASP A 31 -5.68 -2.68 0.72
N ILE A 32 -5.26 -3.27 -0.39
CA ILE A 32 -6.03 -3.20 -1.64
C ILE A 32 -6.91 -4.42 -1.88
N ARG A 33 -7.05 -5.28 -0.86
CA ARG A 33 -7.91 -6.46 -0.98
C ARG A 33 -9.38 -6.07 -0.95
N GLU A 34 -10.23 -7.01 -1.34
CA GLU A 34 -11.67 -6.80 -1.33
C GLU A 34 -12.22 -6.77 0.10
N PRO A 35 -13.32 -6.04 0.32
CA PRO A 35 -13.90 -5.96 1.67
C PRO A 35 -14.21 -7.32 2.30
N MET A 36 -14.61 -8.30 1.50
CA MET A 36 -14.90 -9.63 2.02
C MET A 36 -13.65 -10.33 2.55
N GLU A 37 -12.52 -10.15 1.87
CA GLU A 37 -11.25 -10.71 2.34
C GLU A 37 -10.88 -10.10 3.69
N ILE A 38 -11.04 -8.78 3.82
CA ILE A 38 -10.72 -8.07 5.06
C ILE A 38 -11.66 -8.51 6.18
N ALA A 39 -12.94 -8.70 5.87
CA ALA A 39 -13.91 -9.15 6.85
C ALA A 39 -13.54 -10.53 7.42
N MET A 40 -12.95 -11.38 6.60
CA MET A 40 -12.58 -12.73 7.03
C MET A 40 -11.28 -12.78 7.83
N SER A 41 -10.29 -11.98 7.45
CA SER A 41 -8.94 -12.12 8.03
C SER A 41 -8.50 -10.93 8.86
N GLY A 42 -9.25 -9.82 8.82
CA GLY A 42 -8.76 -8.55 9.33
C GLY A 42 -7.78 -7.92 8.36
N LYS A 43 -7.22 -6.78 8.76
CA LYS A 43 -6.22 -6.06 7.97
C LYS A 43 -5.07 -5.65 8.86
N ALA A 44 -3.95 -5.28 8.26
CA ALA A 44 -2.81 -4.75 9.01
C ALA A 44 -3.26 -3.51 9.78
N LYS A 45 -2.85 -3.44 11.04
CA LYS A 45 -3.22 -2.30 11.88
C LYS A 45 -2.70 -1.00 11.27
N GLY A 46 -3.59 -0.04 11.12
CA GLY A 46 -3.25 1.25 10.53
C GLY A 46 -3.45 1.32 9.02
N ALA A 47 -3.80 0.22 8.37
CA ALA A 47 -4.00 0.24 6.92
C ALA A 47 -5.31 0.92 6.54
N LEU A 48 -5.27 1.67 5.44
CA LEU A 48 -6.48 2.17 4.80
C LEU A 48 -6.99 1.08 3.86
N ALA A 49 -8.26 0.72 3.97
CA ALA A 49 -8.88 -0.28 3.11
C ALA A 49 -9.35 0.40 1.82
N ILE A 50 -8.60 0.22 0.74
CA ILE A 50 -8.95 0.79 -0.56
C ILE A 50 -8.80 -0.31 -1.60
N PRO A 51 -9.90 -0.98 -1.98
CA PRO A 51 -9.80 -2.02 -3.01
C PRO A 51 -9.30 -1.44 -4.32
N THR A 52 -8.70 -2.29 -5.14
CA THR A 52 -8.07 -1.87 -6.39
C THR A 52 -8.99 -0.97 -7.23
N ALA A 53 -10.26 -1.33 -7.32
CA ALA A 53 -11.22 -0.59 -8.14
C ALA A 53 -11.47 0.84 -7.62
N ALA A 54 -11.17 1.11 -6.36
CA ALA A 54 -11.40 2.42 -5.76
C ALA A 54 -10.15 3.30 -5.71
N LEU A 55 -9.00 2.81 -6.17
CA LEU A 55 -7.75 3.55 -6.06
C LEU A 55 -7.80 4.90 -6.78
N ALA A 56 -8.32 4.92 -8.00
CA ALA A 56 -8.36 6.17 -8.77
C ALA A 56 -9.20 7.24 -8.06
N MET A 57 -10.26 6.83 -7.38
CA MET A 57 -11.15 7.76 -6.70
C MET A 57 -10.60 8.19 -5.34
N ARG A 58 -10.02 7.25 -4.60
CA ARG A 58 -9.69 7.47 -3.19
C ARG A 58 -8.22 7.79 -2.95
N ALA A 59 -7.34 7.48 -3.90
CA ALA A 59 -5.90 7.62 -3.71
C ALA A 59 -5.21 8.61 -4.64
N ASP A 60 -5.88 9.04 -5.71
CA ASP A 60 -5.31 10.04 -6.62
C ASP A 60 -5.51 11.44 -6.00
N PRO A 61 -4.42 12.16 -5.71
CA PRO A 61 -4.54 13.50 -5.12
C PRO A 61 -5.38 14.49 -5.93
N ARG A 62 -5.57 14.22 -7.23
CA ARG A 62 -6.39 15.08 -8.10
C ARG A 62 -7.87 14.76 -8.00
N SER A 63 -8.22 13.64 -7.37
CA SER A 63 -9.62 13.26 -7.22
C SER A 63 -10.27 14.07 -6.11
N PRO A 64 -11.51 14.56 -6.32
CA PRO A 64 -12.23 15.29 -5.27
C PRO A 64 -12.55 14.41 -4.06
N GLU A 65 -12.49 13.07 -4.21
CA GLU A 65 -12.78 12.14 -3.13
C GLU A 65 -11.52 11.46 -2.57
N CYS A 66 -10.34 12.00 -2.90
CA CYS A 66 -9.10 11.46 -2.36
C CYS A 66 -9.06 11.58 -0.85
N LEU A 67 -8.63 10.50 -0.18
CA LEU A 67 -8.48 10.52 1.27
C LEU A 67 -7.39 11.50 1.67
N ALA A 68 -7.59 12.17 2.80
CA ALA A 68 -6.66 13.19 3.28
C ALA A 68 -5.25 12.63 3.46
N GLU A 69 -5.15 11.40 3.95
CA GLU A 69 -3.86 10.74 4.17
C GLU A 69 -3.05 10.62 2.87
N LEU A 70 -3.74 10.52 1.75
CA LEU A 70 -3.08 10.35 0.45
C LEU A 70 -2.83 11.68 -0.26
N LYS A 71 -3.09 12.79 0.43
CA LYS A 71 -2.70 14.13 -0.02
C LYS A 71 -1.52 14.66 0.79
N SER A 72 -1.02 13.88 1.74
CA SER A 72 -0.01 14.33 2.68
C SER A 72 1.40 14.40 2.08
N GLY A 73 1.62 13.76 0.95
CA GLY A 73 2.97 13.67 0.37
C GLY A 73 3.84 12.58 0.99
N LYS A 74 3.32 11.83 1.95
CA LYS A 74 4.08 10.73 2.56
C LYS A 74 4.21 9.57 1.60
N PRO A 75 5.28 8.78 1.72
CA PRO A 75 5.38 7.53 0.96
C PRO A 75 4.23 6.59 1.28
N VAL A 76 3.95 5.68 0.36
CA VAL A 76 2.85 4.72 0.46
C VAL A 76 3.40 3.31 0.42
N ALA A 77 2.97 2.47 1.34
CA ALA A 77 3.20 1.04 1.27
C ALA A 77 1.88 0.37 0.92
N VAL A 78 1.91 -0.61 0.02
CA VAL A 78 0.70 -1.30 -0.42
C VAL A 78 0.89 -2.80 -0.31
N TYR A 79 -0.16 -3.52 0.07
CA TYR A 79 -0.13 -4.96 0.14
C TYR A 79 -1.49 -5.54 -0.28
N CYS A 80 -1.47 -6.83 -0.63
CA CYS A 80 -2.69 -7.58 -0.92
C CYS A 80 -2.63 -8.94 -0.21
N ALA A 81 -3.19 -10.00 -0.79
CA ALA A 81 -3.11 -11.32 -0.17
C ALA A 81 -1.73 -11.94 -0.35
N SER A 82 -1.18 -11.89 -1.56
CA SER A 82 0.08 -12.56 -1.90
C SER A 82 1.14 -11.64 -2.51
N GLY A 83 0.77 -10.43 -2.87
CA GLY A 83 1.69 -9.48 -3.52
C GLY A 83 1.44 -9.26 -5.00
N ALA A 84 0.61 -10.09 -5.63
CA ALA A 84 0.38 -9.98 -7.08
C ALA A 84 -0.47 -8.76 -7.43
N ARG A 85 -1.59 -8.58 -6.75
CA ARG A 85 -2.46 -7.41 -7.00
C ARG A 85 -1.77 -6.13 -6.59
N SER A 86 -1.01 -6.16 -5.50
CA SER A 86 -0.30 -4.98 -5.01
C SER A 86 0.85 -4.59 -5.92
N SER A 87 1.42 -5.53 -6.67
CA SER A 87 2.42 -5.21 -7.68
C SER A 87 1.80 -4.32 -8.77
N MET A 88 0.60 -4.65 -9.24
CA MET A 88 -0.11 -3.84 -10.22
C MET A 88 -0.53 -2.50 -9.63
N ALA A 89 -1.04 -2.51 -8.39
CA ALA A 89 -1.45 -1.29 -7.70
C ALA A 89 -0.29 -0.33 -7.51
N LYS A 90 0.91 -0.85 -7.26
CA LYS A 90 2.11 -0.02 -7.14
C LYS A 90 2.31 0.83 -8.39
N GLY A 91 2.17 0.24 -9.58
CA GLY A 91 2.27 0.99 -10.82
C GLY A 91 1.21 2.07 -10.95
N MET A 92 -0.04 1.75 -10.57
CA MET A 92 -1.14 2.72 -10.62
C MET A 92 -0.87 3.90 -9.68
N LEU A 93 -0.47 3.61 -8.46
CA LEU A 93 -0.20 4.66 -7.46
C LEU A 93 1.00 5.51 -7.83
N ALA A 94 2.03 4.90 -8.42
CA ALA A 94 3.19 5.65 -8.89
C ALA A 94 2.80 6.66 -9.98
N ARG A 95 1.91 6.28 -10.88
CA ARG A 95 1.41 7.19 -11.92
C ARG A 95 0.56 8.33 -11.36
N MET A 96 0.02 8.15 -10.17
CA MET A 96 -0.70 9.22 -9.45
C MET A 96 0.24 10.17 -8.72
N GLY A 97 1.55 9.89 -8.74
CA GLY A 97 2.56 10.74 -8.12
C GLY A 97 3.07 10.29 -6.77
N HIS A 98 2.64 9.12 -6.29
CA HIS A 98 3.09 8.60 -5.01
C HIS A 98 4.44 7.89 -5.11
N GLU A 99 5.23 7.99 -4.05
CA GLU A 99 6.37 7.10 -3.83
C GLU A 99 5.82 5.84 -3.19
N VAL A 100 5.92 4.69 -3.88
CA VAL A 100 5.16 3.49 -3.50
C VAL A 100 6.07 2.29 -3.31
N TYR A 101 5.77 1.50 -2.29
CA TYR A 101 6.46 0.25 -1.98
C TYR A 101 5.45 -0.87 -1.88
N ASN A 102 5.67 -1.96 -2.61
CA ASN A 102 4.88 -3.17 -2.48
C ASN A 102 5.53 -4.03 -1.39
N ILE A 103 4.83 -4.24 -0.28
CA ILE A 103 5.37 -5.01 0.84
C ILE A 103 4.83 -6.44 0.88
N GLY A 104 4.18 -6.88 -0.19
CA GLY A 104 3.78 -8.28 -0.35
C GLY A 104 2.35 -8.55 0.03
N GLY A 105 2.15 -9.50 0.93
CA GLY A 105 0.82 -9.89 1.37
C GLY A 105 0.64 -9.77 2.87
N LEU A 106 -0.59 -9.97 3.31
CA LEU A 106 -0.92 -9.90 4.72
C LEU A 106 -0.07 -10.88 5.54
N ALA A 107 0.22 -12.06 4.98
CA ALA A 107 1.06 -13.03 5.68
C ALA A 107 2.46 -12.51 5.95
N HIS A 108 3.03 -11.74 5.02
CA HIS A 108 4.35 -11.13 5.23
C HIS A 108 4.31 -10.15 6.40
N TRP A 109 3.24 -9.36 6.48
CA TRP A 109 3.05 -8.43 7.60
C TRP A 109 2.99 -9.19 8.93
N GLN A 110 2.18 -10.25 8.99
CA GLN A 110 2.03 -11.04 10.20
C GLN A 110 3.32 -11.75 10.59
N GLN A 111 4.04 -12.33 9.63
CA GLN A 111 5.31 -13.02 9.88
C GLN A 111 6.37 -12.07 10.41
N ALA A 112 6.31 -10.82 10.02
CA ALA A 112 7.26 -9.80 10.50
C ALA A 112 6.86 -9.23 11.87
N GLY A 113 5.77 -9.69 12.46
CA GLY A 113 5.33 -9.25 13.77
C GLY A 113 4.32 -8.11 13.75
N GLY A 114 3.80 -7.77 12.56
CA GLY A 114 2.81 -6.71 12.45
C GLY A 114 1.47 -7.09 13.04
N ALA A 115 0.82 -6.13 13.69
CA ALA A 115 -0.48 -6.35 14.31
C ALA A 115 -1.59 -6.35 13.25
N ILE A 116 -2.65 -7.08 13.56
CA ILE A 116 -3.86 -7.17 12.73
C ILE A 116 -5.01 -6.55 13.49
N GLU A 117 -5.86 -5.80 12.80
CA GLU A 117 -7.11 -5.30 13.38
C GLU A 117 -8.29 -5.84 12.59
N ARG A 118 -9.38 -6.11 13.31
CA ARG A 118 -10.58 -6.67 12.73
C ARG A 118 -11.77 -5.74 12.89
#